data_6d151efd6532fecde6346b3dea63d9b2
#
_entry.id   6d151efd6532fecde6346b3dea63d9b2
#
_cell.length_a   1.000
_cell.length_b   1.000
_cell.length_c   1.000
_cell.angle_alpha   90.00
_cell.angle_beta   90.00
_cell.angle_gamma   90.00
#
_symmetry.space_group_name_H-M   'P 1'
#
loop_
_entity.id
_entity.type
_entity.pdbx_description
1 polymer ?
#
loop_
_entity_poly.entity_id
_entity_poly.type
_entity_poly.pdbx_seq_one_letter_code
_entity_poly.pdbx_strand_id
1 'polypeptide(L)'
;MHFLWDAYAESNHKYHGAFLEYFSRIDAVIGEIASRAGENDRVIMHSDHGFEHLEKDVYVNRLLFEAGFLCFKNNDSTDLKNICFGTRAFAIDPARIYINFKGKYPCGSVEPEHKEDVLRELEEFFNSYEVEGKKVFEGIYKREKIYDGACAEAGPEMVLVGAKGFNLKASLRTNQTTGKGIFTGKHTQHDAFLLVRDNSGVCSPPDKPSVCDIKNLVIAGR
;
A
#
# COMPACT_ATOMS: atom_id res chain seq x y z
N MET A 1 12.86 -4.24 8.88
CA MET A 1 11.55 -4.84 9.18
C MET A 1 11.11 -5.85 8.12
N HIS A 2 11.24 -5.60 6.79
CA HIS A 2 10.78 -6.55 5.76
C HIS A 2 11.27 -7.99 5.92
N PHE A 3 12.55 -8.18 6.24
CA PHE A 3 13.15 -9.51 6.39
C PHE A 3 13.19 -10.00 7.84
N LEU A 4 12.90 -9.15 8.80
CA LEU A 4 13.22 -9.39 10.22
C LEU A 4 12.02 -9.18 11.14
N TRP A 5 10.79 -9.24 10.60
CA TRP A 5 9.61 -9.17 11.45
C TRP A 5 9.60 -10.31 12.48
N ASP A 6 9.93 -11.52 12.06
CA ASP A 6 9.99 -12.69 12.93
C ASP A 6 11.08 -12.51 14.02
N ALA A 7 12.22 -11.86 13.67
CA ALA A 7 13.24 -11.53 14.65
C ALA A 7 12.77 -10.53 15.73
N TYR A 8 11.84 -9.65 15.38
CA TYR A 8 11.16 -8.76 16.33
C TYR A 8 10.15 -9.53 17.19
N ALA A 9 9.28 -10.32 16.55
CA ALA A 9 8.12 -10.93 17.18
C ALA A 9 8.48 -12.15 18.07
N GLU A 10 9.55 -12.87 17.74
CA GLU A 10 9.94 -14.13 18.39
C GLU A 10 11.22 -13.96 19.21
N SER A 11 11.09 -13.97 20.55
CA SER A 11 12.24 -13.78 21.46
C SER A 11 13.32 -14.86 21.36
N ASN A 12 12.99 -16.05 20.86
CA ASN A 12 13.93 -17.15 20.58
C ASN A 12 14.54 -17.13 19.18
N HIS A 13 14.17 -16.17 18.33
CA HIS A 13 14.74 -16.04 17.00
C HIS A 13 16.24 -15.67 17.07
N LYS A 14 17.07 -16.33 16.26
CA LYS A 14 18.55 -16.16 16.30
C LYS A 14 19.04 -14.72 16.14
N TYR A 15 18.27 -13.85 15.52
CA TYR A 15 18.59 -12.43 15.31
C TYR A 15 17.83 -11.47 16.23
N HIS A 16 17.06 -11.97 17.20
CA HIS A 16 16.26 -11.12 18.09
C HIS A 16 17.14 -10.11 18.85
N GLY A 17 18.24 -10.58 19.47
CA GLY A 17 19.17 -9.70 20.19
C GLY A 17 19.79 -8.62 19.31
N ALA A 18 20.24 -9.00 18.11
CA ALA A 18 20.81 -8.05 17.14
C ALA A 18 19.78 -7.04 16.66
N PHE A 19 18.52 -7.47 16.50
CA PHE A 19 17.41 -6.58 16.15
C PHE A 19 17.18 -5.52 17.25
N LEU A 20 17.09 -5.93 18.49
CA LEU A 20 16.90 -5.02 19.63
C LEU A 20 18.08 -4.07 19.79
N GLU A 21 19.32 -4.55 19.65
CA GLU A 21 20.52 -3.71 19.70
C GLU A 21 20.48 -2.61 18.62
N TYR A 22 20.08 -2.97 17.39
CA TYR A 22 19.96 -2.01 16.30
C TYR A 22 18.93 -0.91 16.60
N PHE A 23 17.76 -1.28 17.12
CA PHE A 23 16.73 -0.30 17.51
C PHE A 23 17.15 0.54 18.72
N SER A 24 17.89 -0.02 19.68
CA SER A 24 18.45 0.75 20.79
C SER A 24 19.45 1.82 20.30
N ARG A 25 20.21 1.54 19.24
CA ARG A 25 21.09 2.55 18.62
C ARG A 25 20.29 3.67 17.94
N ILE A 26 19.18 3.34 17.28
CA ILE A 26 18.26 4.34 16.69
C ILE A 26 17.68 5.22 17.80
N ASP A 27 17.21 4.62 18.89
CA ASP A 27 16.68 5.33 20.06
C ASP A 27 17.70 6.29 20.65
N ALA A 28 18.95 5.86 20.82
CA ALA A 28 20.04 6.71 21.29
C ALA A 28 20.27 7.93 20.38
N VAL A 29 20.23 7.75 19.05
CA VAL A 29 20.35 8.86 18.09
C VAL A 29 19.17 9.82 18.20
N ILE A 30 17.95 9.31 18.33
CA ILE A 30 16.76 10.14 18.56
C ILE A 30 16.91 10.94 19.88
N GLY A 31 17.38 10.31 20.95
CA GLY A 31 17.67 10.96 22.23
C GLY A 31 18.72 12.06 22.09
N GLU A 32 19.80 11.84 21.34
CA GLU A 32 20.83 12.84 21.07
C GLU A 32 20.25 14.06 20.31
N ILE A 33 19.46 13.84 19.25
CA ILE A 33 18.81 14.90 18.51
C ILE A 33 17.87 15.71 19.44
N ALA A 34 17.04 15.00 20.21
CA ALA A 34 16.09 15.62 21.11
C ALA A 34 16.78 16.43 22.23
N SER A 35 17.96 16.01 22.69
CA SER A 35 18.73 16.72 23.73
C SER A 35 19.37 18.02 23.23
N ARG A 36 19.60 18.15 21.93
CA ARG A 36 20.15 19.35 21.30
C ARG A 36 19.10 20.43 21.05
N ALA A 37 17.83 20.08 21.09
CA ALA A 37 16.74 21.02 20.93
C ALA A 37 16.55 21.83 22.22
N GLY A 38 16.56 23.17 22.09
CA GLY A 38 16.31 24.10 23.17
C GLY A 38 14.86 24.15 23.63
N GLU A 39 14.59 24.98 24.63
CA GLU A 39 13.22 25.12 25.18
C GLU A 39 12.22 25.68 24.17
N ASN A 40 12.70 26.51 23.22
CA ASN A 40 11.87 27.13 22.18
C ASN A 40 11.85 26.33 20.88
N ASP A 41 12.53 25.18 20.83
CA ASP A 41 12.57 24.34 19.64
C ASP A 41 11.42 23.34 19.64
N ARG A 42 10.80 23.19 18.49
CA ARG A 42 9.81 22.14 18.26
C ARG A 42 10.49 20.92 17.62
N VAL A 43 10.24 19.76 18.20
CA VAL A 43 10.70 18.47 17.67
C VAL A 43 9.49 17.70 17.16
N ILE A 44 9.51 17.35 15.87
CA ILE A 44 8.48 16.55 15.23
C ILE A 44 9.12 15.26 14.73
N MET A 45 8.62 14.12 15.17
CA MET A 45 9.03 12.80 14.70
C MET A 45 7.80 12.06 14.16
N HIS A 46 7.87 11.56 12.93
CA HIS A 46 6.76 10.85 12.30
C HIS A 46 7.27 9.75 11.39
N SER A 47 6.39 8.78 11.09
CA SER A 47 6.58 7.82 10.02
C SER A 47 5.59 8.06 8.89
N ASP A 48 5.95 7.66 7.68
CA ASP A 48 5.08 7.70 6.49
C ASP A 48 4.09 6.53 6.47
N HIS A 49 4.39 5.44 7.16
CA HIS A 49 3.56 4.25 7.29
C HIS A 49 3.92 3.49 8.57
N GLY A 50 3.08 2.54 8.94
CA GLY A 50 3.37 1.55 9.96
C GLY A 50 3.97 0.26 9.38
N PHE A 51 3.95 -0.82 10.18
CA PHE A 51 4.54 -2.09 9.79
C PHE A 51 3.88 -3.26 10.51
N GLU A 52 3.63 -4.37 9.78
CA GLU A 52 3.03 -5.56 10.38
C GLU A 52 3.61 -6.87 9.82
N HIS A 53 3.21 -8.01 10.43
CA HIS A 53 3.54 -9.33 9.93
C HIS A 53 2.95 -9.58 8.54
N LEU A 54 3.76 -10.14 7.64
CA LEU A 54 3.34 -10.60 6.32
C LEU A 54 2.98 -12.09 6.39
N GLU A 55 1.71 -12.42 6.18
CA GLU A 55 1.25 -13.80 6.07
C GLU A 55 1.41 -14.31 4.64
N LYS A 56 0.85 -13.57 3.66
CA LYS A 56 0.83 -13.96 2.23
C LYS A 56 0.96 -12.78 1.28
N ASP A 57 1.67 -13.00 0.18
CA ASP A 57 1.58 -12.17 -1.02
C ASP A 57 0.33 -12.55 -1.82
N VAL A 58 -0.35 -11.57 -2.41
CA VAL A 58 -1.51 -11.75 -3.30
C VAL A 58 -1.21 -11.10 -4.65
N TYR A 59 -1.27 -11.87 -5.71
CA TYR A 59 -0.88 -11.44 -7.07
C TYR A 59 -2.12 -10.96 -7.84
N VAL A 60 -2.39 -9.67 -7.78
CA VAL A 60 -3.64 -9.04 -8.26
C VAL A 60 -3.86 -9.26 -9.75
N ASN A 61 -2.82 -9.16 -10.59
CA ASN A 61 -2.97 -9.46 -12.02
C ASN A 61 -3.29 -10.93 -12.30
N ARG A 62 -2.84 -11.84 -11.43
CA ARG A 62 -3.23 -13.24 -11.56
C ARG A 62 -4.69 -13.47 -11.20
N LEU A 63 -5.18 -12.78 -10.17
CA LEU A 63 -6.61 -12.76 -9.84
C LEU A 63 -7.45 -12.24 -10.99
N LEU A 64 -7.06 -11.10 -11.57
CA LEU A 64 -7.75 -10.51 -12.73
C LEU A 64 -7.75 -11.45 -13.95
N PHE A 65 -6.65 -12.19 -14.17
CA PHE A 65 -6.56 -13.17 -15.25
C PHE A 65 -7.53 -14.34 -15.01
N GLU A 66 -7.55 -14.93 -13.81
CA GLU A 66 -8.42 -16.06 -13.47
C GLU A 66 -9.91 -15.67 -13.47
N ALA A 67 -10.21 -14.42 -13.08
CA ALA A 67 -11.56 -13.86 -13.13
C ALA A 67 -12.00 -13.36 -14.53
N GLY A 68 -11.13 -13.45 -15.56
CA GLY A 68 -11.45 -13.06 -16.93
C GLY A 68 -11.45 -11.55 -17.19
N PHE A 69 -10.92 -10.72 -16.29
CA PHE A 69 -10.71 -9.29 -16.53
C PHE A 69 -9.43 -9.03 -17.34
N LEU A 70 -8.44 -9.88 -17.22
CA LEU A 70 -7.16 -9.80 -17.91
C LEU A 70 -6.97 -11.02 -18.80
N CYS A 71 -6.52 -10.83 -20.01
CA CYS A 71 -6.15 -11.93 -20.90
C CYS A 71 -4.82 -11.67 -21.61
N PHE A 72 -4.15 -12.74 -22.00
CA PHE A 72 -2.87 -12.70 -22.69
C PHE A 72 -2.92 -13.44 -24.01
N LYS A 73 -2.06 -13.02 -24.97
CA LYS A 73 -1.87 -13.74 -26.24
C LYS A 73 -1.42 -15.18 -26.04
N ASN A 74 -0.60 -15.41 -25.00
CA ASN A 74 -0.20 -16.73 -24.50
C ASN A 74 -0.52 -16.78 -23.00
N ASN A 75 -1.18 -17.83 -22.54
CA ASN A 75 -1.61 -17.99 -21.15
C ASN A 75 -0.44 -18.03 -20.13
N ASP A 76 0.77 -18.36 -20.58
CA ASP A 76 1.98 -18.37 -19.76
C ASP A 76 2.72 -17.00 -19.73
N SER A 77 2.09 -15.94 -20.22
CA SER A 77 2.73 -14.64 -20.25
C SER A 77 2.94 -14.08 -18.84
N THR A 78 4.13 -13.53 -18.64
CA THR A 78 4.55 -12.86 -17.40
C THR A 78 4.72 -11.34 -17.56
N ASP A 79 4.28 -10.78 -18.69
CA ASP A 79 4.44 -9.37 -19.03
C ASP A 79 3.13 -8.76 -19.58
N LEU A 80 2.72 -7.63 -19.01
CA LEU A 80 1.56 -6.85 -19.48
C LEU A 80 1.67 -6.41 -20.94
N LYS A 81 2.86 -6.38 -21.55
CA LYS A 81 3.03 -6.13 -22.99
C LYS A 81 2.35 -7.18 -23.89
N ASN A 82 2.09 -8.36 -23.33
CA ASN A 82 1.46 -9.46 -24.04
C ASN A 82 -0.05 -9.57 -23.81
N ILE A 83 -0.69 -8.54 -23.26
CA ILE A 83 -2.15 -8.52 -23.10
C ILE A 83 -2.83 -8.66 -24.47
N CYS A 84 -3.99 -9.31 -24.49
CA CYS A 84 -4.78 -9.48 -25.71
C CYS A 84 -6.01 -8.56 -25.74
N PHE A 85 -6.62 -8.48 -26.90
CA PHE A 85 -7.93 -7.85 -27.05
C PHE A 85 -8.95 -8.60 -26.21
N GLY A 86 -9.76 -7.89 -25.43
CA GLY A 86 -10.65 -8.47 -24.43
C GLY A 86 -10.17 -8.26 -22.98
N THR A 87 -8.91 -7.84 -22.76
CA THR A 87 -8.49 -7.34 -21.45
C THR A 87 -9.30 -6.13 -21.06
N ARG A 88 -10.07 -6.23 -19.95
CA ARG A 88 -10.90 -5.14 -19.43
C ARG A 88 -10.21 -4.33 -18.33
N ALA A 89 -9.35 -4.98 -17.52
CA ALA A 89 -8.61 -4.33 -16.43
C ALA A 89 -7.26 -5.00 -16.22
N PHE A 90 -6.31 -4.23 -15.70
CA PHE A 90 -4.99 -4.69 -15.26
C PHE A 90 -4.53 -3.90 -14.03
N ALA A 91 -3.60 -4.46 -13.27
CA ALA A 91 -3.02 -3.82 -12.09
C ALA A 91 -1.58 -3.36 -12.34
N ILE A 92 -1.20 -2.21 -11.75
CA ILE A 92 0.18 -1.76 -11.57
C ILE A 92 0.48 -1.73 -10.07
N ASP A 93 1.73 -2.06 -9.71
CA ASP A 93 2.15 -2.19 -8.31
C ASP A 93 1.79 -0.97 -7.43
N PRO A 94 1.40 -1.23 -6.21
CA PRO A 94 1.15 -2.55 -5.63
C PRO A 94 -0.20 -3.14 -6.01
N ALA A 95 -1.26 -2.33 -6.17
CA ALA A 95 -2.63 -2.76 -6.46
C ALA A 95 -3.47 -1.59 -6.98
N ARG A 96 -2.93 -0.91 -7.96
CA ARG A 96 -3.61 0.18 -8.68
C ARG A 96 -4.24 -0.40 -9.93
N ILE A 97 -5.57 -0.41 -9.97
CA ILE A 97 -6.35 -1.02 -11.06
C ILE A 97 -6.63 0.04 -12.12
N TYR A 98 -6.30 -0.30 -13.35
CA TYR A 98 -6.59 0.50 -14.53
C TYR A 98 -7.59 -0.24 -15.42
N ILE A 99 -8.61 0.47 -15.89
CA ILE A 99 -9.52 -0.03 -16.93
C ILE A 99 -8.84 0.12 -18.28
N ASN A 100 -8.83 -0.95 -19.06
CA ASN A 100 -8.20 -0.99 -20.38
C ASN A 100 -9.08 -0.32 -21.44
N PHE A 101 -9.15 1.01 -21.39
CA PHE A 101 -9.96 1.81 -22.29
C PHE A 101 -9.47 1.74 -23.73
N LYS A 102 -10.43 1.65 -24.63
CA LYS A 102 -10.20 1.77 -26.07
C LYS A 102 -9.59 3.12 -26.41
N GLY A 103 -8.53 3.10 -27.22
CA GLY A 103 -7.81 4.31 -27.62
C GLY A 103 -6.83 4.88 -26.57
N LYS A 104 -6.87 4.42 -25.28
CA LYS A 104 -5.96 4.87 -24.24
C LYS A 104 -4.78 3.91 -24.05
N TYR A 105 -5.04 2.61 -24.06
CA TYR A 105 -4.02 1.59 -23.82
C TYR A 105 -3.92 0.58 -24.97
N PRO A 106 -2.79 -0.14 -25.11
CA PRO A 106 -2.66 -1.21 -26.11
C PRO A 106 -3.73 -2.28 -25.91
N CYS A 107 -4.34 -2.74 -27.00
CA CYS A 107 -5.44 -3.71 -26.98
C CYS A 107 -6.63 -3.27 -26.12
N GLY A 108 -6.84 -1.96 -25.94
CA GLY A 108 -7.97 -1.41 -25.20
C GLY A 108 -9.31 -1.92 -25.72
N SER A 109 -10.15 -2.43 -24.83
CA SER A 109 -11.40 -3.10 -25.17
C SER A 109 -12.65 -2.48 -24.52
N VAL A 110 -12.47 -1.62 -23.51
CA VAL A 110 -13.57 -1.01 -22.78
C VAL A 110 -13.89 0.36 -23.37
N GLU A 111 -15.12 0.55 -23.83
CA GLU A 111 -15.61 1.87 -24.21
C GLU A 111 -15.85 2.72 -22.94
N PRO A 112 -15.62 4.06 -22.98
CA PRO A 112 -15.76 4.92 -21.81
C PRO A 112 -17.12 4.83 -21.11
N GLU A 113 -18.20 4.64 -21.85
CA GLU A 113 -19.56 4.48 -21.32
C GLU A 113 -19.77 3.22 -20.47
N HIS A 114 -18.94 2.20 -20.65
CA HIS A 114 -18.99 0.95 -19.87
C HIS A 114 -18.11 0.97 -18.60
N LYS A 115 -17.48 2.11 -18.30
CA LYS A 115 -16.60 2.26 -17.12
C LYS A 115 -17.25 1.79 -15.83
N GLU A 116 -18.45 2.27 -15.55
CA GLU A 116 -19.12 1.99 -14.27
C GLU A 116 -19.54 0.52 -14.13
N ASP A 117 -19.89 -0.14 -15.24
CA ASP A 117 -20.20 -1.57 -15.21
C ASP A 117 -18.96 -2.40 -14.87
N VAL A 118 -17.82 -2.10 -15.50
CA VAL A 118 -16.55 -2.79 -15.18
C VAL A 118 -16.11 -2.52 -13.75
N LEU A 119 -16.25 -1.28 -13.26
CA LEU A 119 -15.93 -0.93 -11.86
C LEU A 119 -16.80 -1.69 -10.87
N ARG A 120 -18.11 -1.82 -11.15
CA ARG A 120 -19.03 -2.58 -10.29
C ARG A 120 -18.65 -4.06 -10.24
N GLU A 121 -18.38 -4.69 -11.39
CA GLU A 121 -17.96 -6.09 -11.44
C GLU A 121 -16.63 -6.32 -10.68
N LEU A 122 -15.65 -5.41 -10.83
CA LEU A 122 -14.40 -5.47 -10.09
C LEU A 122 -14.60 -5.31 -8.59
N GLU A 123 -15.46 -4.38 -8.16
CA GLU A 123 -15.78 -4.14 -6.76
C GLU A 123 -16.46 -5.36 -6.13
N GLU A 124 -17.42 -5.97 -6.81
CA GLU A 124 -18.08 -7.21 -6.38
C GLU A 124 -17.08 -8.36 -6.27
N PHE A 125 -16.22 -8.54 -7.26
CA PHE A 125 -15.18 -9.55 -7.29
C PHE A 125 -14.21 -9.41 -6.09
N PHE A 126 -13.62 -8.22 -5.89
CA PHE A 126 -12.66 -8.01 -4.83
C PHE A 126 -13.30 -8.05 -3.43
N ASN A 127 -14.54 -7.58 -3.26
CA ASN A 127 -15.26 -7.67 -1.99
C ASN A 127 -15.56 -9.12 -1.57
N SER A 128 -15.75 -10.01 -2.53
CA SER A 128 -16.05 -11.43 -2.28
C SER A 128 -14.80 -12.31 -2.16
N TYR A 129 -13.62 -11.79 -2.52
CA TYR A 129 -12.42 -12.61 -2.60
C TYR A 129 -11.83 -12.89 -1.21
N GLU A 130 -11.69 -14.18 -0.90
CA GLU A 130 -11.15 -14.68 0.37
C GLU A 130 -10.02 -15.68 0.13
N VAL A 131 -9.09 -15.71 1.07
CA VAL A 131 -8.02 -16.72 1.16
C VAL A 131 -8.10 -17.37 2.52
N GLU A 132 -8.33 -18.69 2.56
CA GLU A 132 -8.45 -19.46 3.81
C GLU A 132 -9.51 -18.87 4.77
N GLY A 133 -10.65 -18.38 4.22
CA GLY A 133 -11.75 -17.79 4.98
C GLY A 133 -11.49 -16.39 5.51
N LYS A 134 -10.39 -15.74 5.10
CA LYS A 134 -10.06 -14.36 5.45
C LYS A 134 -10.27 -13.46 4.24
N LYS A 135 -10.94 -12.32 4.42
CA LYS A 135 -11.01 -11.27 3.38
C LYS A 135 -9.61 -10.74 3.08
N VAL A 136 -9.29 -10.65 1.79
CA VAL A 136 -7.98 -10.19 1.31
C VAL A 136 -7.89 -8.66 1.23
N PHE A 137 -9.02 -8.01 0.94
CA PHE A 137 -9.06 -6.56 0.74
C PHE A 137 -9.86 -5.90 1.86
N GLU A 138 -9.23 -4.95 2.57
CA GLU A 138 -9.89 -4.14 3.61
C GLU A 138 -10.42 -2.82 3.06
N GLY A 139 -9.87 -2.35 1.91
CA GLY A 139 -10.30 -1.14 1.25
C GLY A 139 -10.32 -1.29 -0.26
N ILE A 140 -11.41 -0.81 -0.88
CA ILE A 140 -11.60 -0.73 -2.33
C ILE A 140 -12.07 0.69 -2.61
N TYR A 141 -11.19 1.49 -3.21
CA TYR A 141 -11.44 2.91 -3.40
C TYR A 141 -11.47 3.26 -4.89
N LYS A 142 -12.60 3.78 -5.36
CA LYS A 142 -12.69 4.37 -6.69
C LYS A 142 -11.89 5.68 -6.74
N ARG A 143 -11.31 6.00 -7.89
CA ARG A 143 -10.49 7.19 -8.14
C ARG A 143 -11.10 8.47 -7.58
N GLU A 144 -12.35 8.69 -7.86
CA GLU A 144 -13.09 9.92 -7.51
C GLU A 144 -13.25 10.12 -6.00
N LYS A 145 -12.94 9.10 -5.18
CA LYS A 145 -12.99 9.16 -3.72
C LYS A 145 -11.66 9.53 -3.06
N ILE A 146 -10.55 9.37 -3.79
CA ILE A 146 -9.20 9.46 -3.21
C ILE A 146 -8.26 10.38 -3.97
N TYR A 147 -8.59 10.75 -5.21
CA TYR A 147 -7.80 11.68 -6.00
C TYR A 147 -8.63 12.88 -6.42
N ASP A 148 -8.03 14.07 -6.24
CA ASP A 148 -8.52 15.34 -6.72
C ASP A 148 -7.41 16.08 -7.49
N GLY A 149 -7.77 17.19 -8.12
CA GLY A 149 -6.81 18.03 -8.84
C GLY A 149 -6.63 17.65 -10.32
N ALA A 150 -5.81 18.44 -11.01
CA ALA A 150 -5.69 18.44 -12.47
C ALA A 150 -5.20 17.12 -13.09
N CYS A 151 -4.49 16.29 -12.30
CA CYS A 151 -3.92 15.02 -12.79
C CYS A 151 -4.73 13.78 -12.34
N ALA A 152 -5.88 13.96 -11.69
CA ALA A 152 -6.67 12.84 -11.19
C ALA A 152 -7.04 11.83 -12.28
N GLU A 153 -7.35 12.30 -13.50
CA GLU A 153 -7.70 11.44 -14.65
C GLU A 153 -6.55 10.55 -15.14
N ALA A 154 -5.30 10.85 -14.78
CA ALA A 154 -4.15 10.00 -15.07
C ALA A 154 -3.98 8.88 -14.05
N GLY A 155 -4.65 8.97 -12.90
CA GLY A 155 -4.61 7.99 -11.83
C GLY A 155 -5.36 6.69 -12.18
N PRO A 156 -5.19 5.65 -11.33
CA PRO A 156 -5.92 4.39 -11.48
C PRO A 156 -7.42 4.61 -11.26
N GLU A 157 -8.25 3.82 -11.91
CA GLU A 157 -9.69 3.86 -11.72
C GLU A 157 -10.12 3.30 -10.36
N MET A 158 -9.29 2.39 -9.78
CA MET A 158 -9.54 1.81 -8.46
C MET A 158 -8.21 1.54 -7.75
N VAL A 159 -8.17 1.74 -6.43
CA VAL A 159 -7.05 1.39 -5.56
C VAL A 159 -7.52 0.38 -4.53
N LEU A 160 -6.76 -0.72 -4.41
CA LEU A 160 -7.03 -1.77 -3.43
C LEU A 160 -6.05 -1.64 -2.26
N VAL A 161 -6.55 -1.88 -1.06
CA VAL A 161 -5.78 -1.96 0.18
C VAL A 161 -5.90 -3.38 0.73
N GLY A 162 -4.75 -4.02 0.96
CA GLY A 162 -4.71 -5.37 1.50
C GLY A 162 -5.03 -5.39 2.98
N ALA A 163 -5.88 -6.31 3.38
CA ALA A 163 -6.18 -6.57 4.79
C ALA A 163 -4.93 -7.06 5.54
N LYS A 164 -5.02 -7.08 6.86
CA LYS A 164 -3.93 -7.50 7.74
C LYS A 164 -3.32 -8.82 7.30
N GLY A 165 -1.99 -8.85 7.19
CA GLY A 165 -1.22 -10.01 6.76
C GLY A 165 -1.11 -10.19 5.23
N PHE A 166 -1.92 -9.53 4.41
CA PHE A 166 -1.89 -9.66 2.95
C PHE A 166 -1.13 -8.52 2.28
N ASN A 167 -0.12 -8.87 1.48
CA ASN A 167 0.66 -7.93 0.68
C ASN A 167 0.27 -8.04 -0.79
N LEU A 168 -0.29 -6.98 -1.35
CA LEU A 168 -0.75 -6.95 -2.74
C LEU A 168 0.41 -6.69 -3.69
N LYS A 169 0.45 -7.43 -4.79
CA LYS A 169 1.46 -7.31 -5.86
C LYS A 169 0.81 -7.39 -7.22
N ALA A 170 1.24 -6.55 -8.16
CA ALA A 170 0.83 -6.65 -9.55
C ALA A 170 1.69 -7.63 -10.37
N SER A 171 2.64 -8.33 -9.75
CA SER A 171 3.56 -9.24 -10.42
C SER A 171 2.82 -10.39 -11.14
N LEU A 172 3.33 -10.73 -12.33
CA LEU A 172 2.89 -11.85 -13.16
C LEU A 172 3.92 -12.99 -13.19
N ARG A 173 4.99 -12.91 -12.37
CA ARG A 173 6.10 -13.88 -12.37
C ARG A 173 5.75 -15.24 -11.76
N THR A 174 4.51 -15.41 -11.33
CA THR A 174 3.99 -16.66 -10.78
C THR A 174 2.66 -17.01 -11.41
N ASN A 175 2.35 -18.29 -11.48
CA ASN A 175 1.04 -18.78 -11.92
C ASN A 175 0.06 -18.96 -10.75
N GLN A 176 0.46 -18.60 -9.53
CA GLN A 176 -0.38 -18.69 -8.34
C GLN A 176 -1.03 -17.35 -8.05
N THR A 177 -2.21 -17.37 -7.48
CA THR A 177 -2.92 -16.16 -6.99
C THR A 177 -2.35 -15.67 -5.67
N THR A 178 -1.76 -16.56 -4.87
CA THR A 178 -1.13 -16.24 -3.59
C THR A 178 0.21 -16.95 -3.45
N GLY A 179 1.06 -16.42 -2.57
CA GLY A 179 2.35 -17.02 -2.27
C GLY A 179 2.98 -16.41 -1.01
N LYS A 180 4.18 -16.85 -0.70
CA LYS A 180 5.02 -16.21 0.33
C LYS A 180 6.45 -16.15 -0.20
N GLY A 181 6.99 -14.94 -0.27
CA GLY A 181 8.39 -14.71 -0.60
C GLY A 181 9.27 -14.76 0.65
N ILE A 182 10.42 -14.07 0.56
CA ILE A 182 11.42 -14.01 1.64
C ILE A 182 11.09 -12.95 2.71
N PHE A 183 10.08 -12.11 2.46
CA PHE A 183 9.69 -11.08 3.42
C PHE A 183 8.79 -11.66 4.51
N THR A 184 9.02 -11.22 5.75
CA THR A 184 8.23 -11.58 6.92
C THR A 184 7.41 -10.40 7.45
N GLY A 185 7.67 -9.19 6.94
CA GLY A 185 6.94 -7.99 7.29
C GLY A 185 6.54 -7.15 6.08
N LYS A 186 5.45 -6.41 6.21
CA LYS A 186 4.89 -5.49 5.20
C LYS A 186 4.54 -4.13 5.78
N HIS A 187 4.44 -3.13 4.93
CA HIS A 187 3.91 -1.81 5.30
C HIS A 187 2.41 -1.88 5.60
N THR A 188 1.98 -1.03 6.52
CA THR A 188 0.57 -0.76 6.81
C THR A 188 0.24 0.70 6.48
N GLN A 189 -1.06 1.01 6.39
CA GLN A 189 -1.51 2.37 6.09
C GLN A 189 -2.11 3.10 7.30
N HIS A 190 -2.41 2.38 8.39
CA HIS A 190 -3.27 2.90 9.46
C HIS A 190 -2.54 3.20 10.77
N ASP A 191 -1.31 2.74 10.94
CA ASP A 191 -0.56 2.81 12.20
C ASP A 191 0.79 3.54 12.07
N ALA A 192 0.84 4.53 11.17
CA ALA A 192 1.91 5.52 11.20
C ALA A 192 1.84 6.32 12.51
N PHE A 193 3.00 6.73 13.02
CA PHE A 193 3.07 7.50 14.27
C PHE A 193 3.43 8.97 14.02
N LEU A 194 2.97 9.81 14.92
CA LEU A 194 3.36 11.22 15.03
C LEU A 194 3.63 11.56 16.48
N LEU A 195 4.82 12.10 16.76
CA LEU A 195 5.21 12.65 18.05
C LEU A 195 5.58 14.13 17.86
N VAL A 196 5.00 15.00 18.67
CA VAL A 196 5.31 16.43 18.69
C VAL A 196 5.71 16.83 20.12
N ARG A 197 6.91 17.39 20.26
CA ARG A 197 7.34 18.09 21.47
C ARG A 197 7.38 19.59 21.15
N ASP A 198 6.49 20.34 21.76
CA ASP A 198 6.41 21.82 21.64
C ASP A 198 6.12 22.40 23.03
N ASN A 199 7.15 22.96 23.65
CA ASN A 199 7.03 23.56 24.99
C ASN A 199 6.31 24.92 24.96
N SER A 200 6.15 25.55 23.80
CA SER A 200 5.44 26.82 23.64
C SER A 200 3.93 26.68 23.75
N GLY A 201 3.39 25.47 23.55
CA GLY A 201 1.96 25.20 23.52
C GLY A 201 1.24 25.75 22.28
N VAL A 202 1.98 26.28 21.30
CA VAL A 202 1.40 26.87 20.07
C VAL A 202 0.96 25.81 19.08
N CYS A 203 1.57 24.64 19.12
CA CYS A 203 1.34 23.58 18.15
C CYS A 203 0.87 22.31 18.84
N SER A 204 -0.35 21.89 18.54
CA SER A 204 -0.87 20.58 18.89
C SER A 204 -1.27 19.83 17.63
N PRO A 205 -0.95 18.55 17.51
CA PRO A 205 -1.44 17.74 16.41
C PRO A 205 -2.97 17.60 16.49
N PRO A 206 -3.67 17.46 15.37
CA PRO A 206 -5.09 17.13 15.38
C PRO A 206 -5.33 15.73 15.96
N ASP A 207 -6.55 15.43 16.42
CA ASP A 207 -6.91 14.13 17.01
C ASP A 207 -6.66 12.96 16.06
N LYS A 208 -6.79 13.17 14.77
CA LYS A 208 -6.51 12.20 13.70
C LYS A 208 -5.55 12.80 12.68
N PRO A 209 -4.25 12.80 13.00
CA PRO A 209 -3.27 13.44 12.14
C PRO A 209 -3.09 12.69 10.82
N SER A 210 -2.84 13.43 9.77
CA SER A 210 -2.48 12.97 8.44
C SER A 210 -1.07 13.45 8.08
N VAL A 211 -0.40 12.78 7.16
CA VAL A 211 0.88 13.26 6.62
C VAL A 211 0.77 14.66 6.02
N CYS A 212 -0.42 15.06 5.55
CA CYS A 212 -0.69 16.40 5.04
C CYS A 212 -0.61 17.49 6.12
N ASP A 213 -0.78 17.14 7.40
CA ASP A 213 -0.73 18.10 8.52
C ASP A 213 0.71 18.46 8.93
N ILE A 214 1.69 17.63 8.57
CA ILE A 214 3.09 17.82 8.98
C ILE A 214 3.61 19.20 8.57
N LYS A 215 3.32 19.64 7.34
CA LYS A 215 3.72 20.99 6.88
C LYS A 215 3.20 22.08 7.82
N ASN A 216 1.93 22.02 8.19
CA ASN A 216 1.29 23.00 9.07
C ASN A 216 1.88 22.97 10.48
N LEU A 217 2.16 21.77 11.00
CA LEU A 217 2.83 21.59 12.28
C LEU A 217 4.25 22.19 12.29
N VAL A 218 4.98 22.12 11.17
CA VAL A 218 6.33 22.69 11.04
C VAL A 218 6.30 24.23 11.01
N ILE A 219 5.33 24.83 10.32
CA ILE A 219 5.27 26.29 10.10
C ILE A 219 4.41 27.03 11.13
N ALA A 220 3.62 26.34 11.95
CA ALA A 220 2.76 26.96 12.96
C ALA A 220 3.58 27.80 13.95
N GLY A 221 3.21 29.06 14.15
CA GLY A 221 3.86 29.97 15.10
C GLY A 221 5.17 30.60 14.60
N ARG A 222 5.47 30.53 13.30
CA ARG A 222 6.53 31.33 12.64
C ARG A 222 5.99 32.64 12.15
#